data_01d77333918e47b5a5738cbe1e38de32
#
_entry.id   01d77333918e47b5a5738cbe1e38de32
#
_cell.length_a   1.000
_cell.length_b   1.000
_cell.length_c   1.000
_cell.angle_alpha   90.00
_cell.angle_beta   90.00
_cell.angle_gamma   90.00
#
_symmetry.space_group_name_H-M   'P 1'
#
loop_
_entity.id
_entity.type
_entity.pdbx_description
1 polymer ?
#
loop_
_entity_poly.entity_id
_entity_poly.type
_entity_poly.pdbx_seq_one_letter_code
_entity_poly.pdbx_strand_id
1 'polypeptide(L)'
;MNLANYQLTNQLPITDRKSQCAFTLIEMLVVIAVIGILAALIVGGLSRASGAKVRSRVLTELKGLETVIGSYYKEHGYYPQDNKNNSAISPLYHELTMTAIPDSLTNDFGVNGIANLGTKAQNFHKNLKPSGYVLYKKNGPDESYLLAVPYKGPNPIAGAGGEINPWHYNSSKPVHHPDGFDLWAEVVISGKTNIIGNWKE
;
A
#
# COMPACT_ATOMS: atom_id res chain seq x y z
N MET A 1 31.84 5.14 -99.04
CA MET A 1 31.30 6.01 -98.00
C MET A 1 30.12 5.28 -97.32
N ASN A 2 30.37 4.70 -96.20
CA ASN A 2 29.41 3.84 -95.45
C ASN A 2 28.75 4.63 -94.36
N LEU A 3 27.45 4.82 -94.43
CA LEU A 3 26.64 5.39 -93.38
C LEU A 3 26.09 4.25 -92.52
N ALA A 4 26.61 4.10 -91.32
CA ALA A 4 26.17 3.13 -90.34
C ALA A 4 24.87 3.59 -89.72
N ASN A 5 23.81 2.78 -89.76
CA ASN A 5 22.57 2.91 -89.07
C ASN A 5 22.72 2.72 -87.58
N TYR A 6 22.49 3.77 -86.77
CA TYR A 6 22.34 3.62 -85.35
C TYR A 6 20.83 3.40 -85.05
N GLN A 7 20.54 2.18 -84.65
CA GLN A 7 19.26 1.80 -84.08
C GLN A 7 19.34 2.04 -82.58
N LEU A 8 18.73 3.07 -82.09
CA LEU A 8 18.49 3.35 -80.65
C LEU A 8 17.29 2.50 -80.17
N THR A 9 17.57 1.40 -79.55
CA THR A 9 16.57 0.62 -78.82
C THR A 9 16.34 1.26 -77.50
N ASN A 10 15.28 2.11 -77.38
CA ASN A 10 14.76 2.60 -76.14
C ASN A 10 14.06 1.44 -75.42
N GLN A 11 14.79 0.73 -74.53
CA GLN A 11 14.19 -0.17 -73.57
C GLN A 11 13.79 0.64 -72.35
N LEU A 12 12.48 0.90 -72.22
CA LEU A 12 11.91 1.44 -70.98
C LEU A 12 12.03 0.39 -69.88
N PRO A 13 12.48 0.72 -68.68
CA PRO A 13 12.49 -0.20 -67.55
C PRO A 13 11.10 -0.60 -67.18
N ILE A 14 10.77 -1.87 -67.20
CA ILE A 14 9.55 -2.46 -66.65
C ILE A 14 9.62 -2.25 -65.16
N THR A 15 8.91 -1.22 -64.66
CA THR A 15 8.72 -1.06 -63.23
C THR A 15 7.84 -2.20 -62.74
N ASP A 16 8.46 -3.12 -62.06
CA ASP A 16 7.80 -4.22 -61.32
C ASP A 16 6.85 -3.56 -60.28
N ARG A 17 5.57 -3.41 -60.60
CA ARG A 17 4.54 -3.00 -59.68
C ARG A 17 4.35 -4.14 -58.68
N LYS A 18 5.07 -4.10 -57.55
CA LYS A 18 4.69 -4.88 -56.39
C LYS A 18 3.22 -4.62 -56.10
N SER A 19 2.39 -5.64 -56.27
CA SER A 19 0.98 -5.61 -55.88
C SER A 19 0.89 -5.31 -54.39
N GLN A 20 0.53 -4.08 -54.04
CA GLN A 20 0.21 -3.74 -52.69
C GLN A 20 -1.13 -4.41 -52.38
N CYS A 21 -1.11 -5.46 -51.58
CA CYS A 21 -2.33 -6.04 -51.03
C CYS A 21 -3.00 -5.00 -50.18
N ALA A 22 -4.08 -4.39 -50.69
CA ALA A 22 -4.93 -3.48 -49.91
C ALA A 22 -5.75 -4.32 -48.93
N PHE A 23 -5.76 -3.93 -47.70
CA PHE A 23 -6.62 -4.54 -46.67
C PHE A 23 -8.08 -4.35 -47.01
N THR A 24 -8.85 -5.42 -46.82
CA THR A 24 -10.32 -5.33 -47.02
C THR A 24 -10.96 -4.67 -45.81
N LEU A 25 -12.10 -4.01 -46.05
CA LEU A 25 -12.86 -3.33 -44.99
C LEU A 25 -13.28 -4.33 -43.89
N ILE A 26 -13.60 -5.58 -44.28
CA ILE A 26 -13.98 -6.60 -43.33
C ILE A 26 -12.82 -7.07 -42.45
N GLU A 27 -11.59 -7.15 -42.98
CA GLU A 27 -10.40 -7.47 -42.17
C GLU A 27 -10.15 -6.43 -41.09
N MET A 28 -10.28 -5.13 -41.45
CA MET A 28 -10.16 -4.05 -40.47
C MET A 28 -11.27 -4.11 -39.41
N LEU A 29 -12.52 -4.40 -39.83
CA LEU A 29 -13.65 -4.49 -38.92
C LEU A 29 -13.47 -5.64 -37.90
N VAL A 30 -13.01 -6.80 -38.35
CA VAL A 30 -12.73 -7.94 -37.45
C VAL A 30 -11.62 -7.62 -36.46
N VAL A 31 -10.54 -6.97 -36.91
CA VAL A 31 -9.43 -6.58 -36.04
C VAL A 31 -9.87 -5.66 -34.92
N ILE A 32 -10.63 -4.58 -35.27
CA ILE A 32 -11.12 -3.64 -34.23
C ILE A 32 -12.13 -4.32 -33.28
N ALA A 33 -12.95 -5.25 -33.77
CA ALA A 33 -13.86 -6.01 -32.94
C ALA A 33 -13.12 -6.88 -31.92
N VAL A 34 -12.08 -7.62 -32.36
CA VAL A 34 -11.25 -8.44 -31.48
C VAL A 34 -10.50 -7.58 -30.45
N ILE A 35 -9.89 -6.46 -30.88
CA ILE A 35 -9.23 -5.53 -29.97
C ILE A 35 -10.21 -4.98 -28.94
N GLY A 36 -11.42 -4.62 -29.34
CA GLY A 36 -12.48 -4.13 -28.45
C GLY A 36 -12.85 -5.15 -27.37
N ILE A 37 -13.01 -6.43 -27.74
CA ILE A 37 -13.29 -7.51 -26.80
C ILE A 37 -12.13 -7.72 -25.82
N LEU A 38 -10.89 -7.76 -26.32
CA LEU A 38 -9.70 -7.94 -25.49
C LEU A 38 -9.53 -6.76 -24.52
N ALA A 39 -9.71 -5.53 -24.99
CA ALA A 39 -9.63 -4.34 -24.14
C ALA A 39 -10.68 -4.37 -23.02
N ALA A 40 -11.92 -4.78 -23.32
CA ALA A 40 -12.98 -4.90 -22.30
C ALA A 40 -12.62 -5.93 -21.19
N LEU A 41 -12.03 -7.06 -21.56
CA LEU A 41 -11.57 -8.09 -20.60
C LEU A 41 -10.43 -7.59 -19.71
N ILE A 42 -9.48 -6.84 -20.27
CA ILE A 42 -8.34 -6.28 -19.52
C ILE A 42 -8.82 -5.25 -18.50
N VAL A 43 -9.69 -4.33 -18.89
CA VAL A 43 -10.20 -3.28 -17.98
C VAL A 43 -11.00 -3.88 -16.83
N GLY A 44 -11.81 -4.90 -17.08
CA GLY A 44 -12.59 -5.58 -16.02
C GLY A 44 -11.73 -6.35 -15.01
N GLY A 45 -10.56 -6.86 -15.43
CA GLY A 45 -9.63 -7.62 -14.57
C GLY A 45 -8.75 -6.75 -13.66
N LEU A 46 -8.33 -5.58 -14.13
CA LEU A 46 -7.37 -4.71 -13.44
C LEU A 46 -7.87 -4.19 -12.08
N SER A 47 -9.14 -3.84 -11.96
CA SER A 47 -9.70 -3.31 -10.71
C SER A 47 -9.76 -4.37 -9.58
N ARG A 48 -10.04 -5.61 -9.92
CA ARG A 48 -10.04 -6.73 -8.95
C ARG A 48 -8.63 -7.10 -8.50
N ALA A 49 -7.68 -7.11 -9.42
CA ALA A 49 -6.28 -7.42 -9.12
C ALA A 49 -5.64 -6.36 -8.21
N SER A 50 -5.96 -5.09 -8.39
CA SER A 50 -5.45 -4.01 -7.54
C SER A 50 -5.97 -4.11 -6.11
N GLY A 51 -7.25 -4.43 -5.91
CA GLY A 51 -7.84 -4.61 -4.59
C GLY A 51 -7.25 -5.80 -3.83
N ALA A 52 -7.07 -6.94 -4.50
CA ALA A 52 -6.44 -8.12 -3.93
C ALA A 52 -4.99 -7.84 -3.49
N LYS A 53 -4.23 -7.06 -4.28
CA LYS A 53 -2.86 -6.64 -3.95
C LYS A 53 -2.82 -5.78 -2.69
N VAL A 54 -3.73 -4.81 -2.56
CA VAL A 54 -3.83 -3.96 -1.36
C VAL A 54 -4.10 -4.83 -0.13
N ARG A 55 -5.14 -5.67 -0.19
CA ARG A 55 -5.50 -6.57 0.92
C ARG A 55 -4.34 -7.49 1.31
N SER A 56 -3.68 -8.11 0.36
CA SER A 56 -2.53 -9.00 0.61
C SER A 56 -1.38 -8.27 1.28
N ARG A 57 -1.08 -7.04 0.87
CA ARG A 57 0.00 -6.25 1.47
C ARG A 57 -0.32 -5.85 2.90
N VAL A 58 -1.54 -5.36 3.17
CA VAL A 58 -1.97 -5.00 4.52
C VAL A 58 -1.96 -6.23 5.44
N LEU A 59 -2.42 -7.40 4.96
CA LEU A 59 -2.34 -8.66 5.71
C LEU A 59 -0.89 -9.05 6.04
N THR A 60 0.04 -8.84 5.12
CA THR A 60 1.47 -9.13 5.38
C THR A 60 2.04 -8.20 6.45
N GLU A 61 1.70 -6.91 6.41
CA GLU A 61 2.09 -5.94 7.42
C GLU A 61 1.46 -6.25 8.78
N LEU A 62 0.17 -6.62 8.81
CA LEU A 62 -0.53 -7.09 10.00
C LEU A 62 0.21 -8.25 10.68
N LYS A 63 0.55 -9.30 9.91
CA LYS A 63 1.27 -10.46 10.44
C LYS A 63 2.67 -10.12 10.94
N GLY A 64 3.33 -9.16 10.30
CA GLY A 64 4.58 -8.60 10.78
C GLY A 64 4.43 -7.92 12.15
N LEU A 65 3.43 -7.07 12.30
CA LEU A 65 3.14 -6.38 13.57
C LEU A 65 2.73 -7.38 14.68
N GLU A 66 1.88 -8.36 14.38
CA GLU A 66 1.53 -9.43 15.34
C GLU A 66 2.78 -10.15 15.87
N THR A 67 3.71 -10.46 14.98
CA THR A 67 4.97 -11.13 15.36
C THR A 67 5.80 -10.25 16.30
N VAL A 68 5.89 -8.97 16.01
CA VAL A 68 6.66 -7.99 16.81
C VAL A 68 5.99 -7.79 18.18
N ILE A 69 4.67 -7.63 18.22
CA ILE A 69 3.88 -7.51 19.45
C ILE A 69 4.00 -8.79 20.30
N GLY A 70 3.98 -9.96 19.66
CA GLY A 70 4.21 -11.25 20.33
C GLY A 70 5.61 -11.37 20.93
N SER A 71 6.62 -10.82 20.26
CA SER A 71 8.00 -10.77 20.79
C SER A 71 8.10 -9.82 21.98
N TYR A 72 7.41 -8.69 21.94
CA TYR A 72 7.29 -7.76 23.05
C TYR A 72 6.65 -8.44 24.28
N TYR A 73 5.52 -9.13 24.08
CA TYR A 73 4.84 -9.87 25.14
C TYR A 73 5.73 -10.97 25.76
N LYS A 74 6.45 -11.71 24.92
CA LYS A 74 7.36 -12.76 25.38
C LYS A 74 8.45 -12.21 26.30
N GLU A 75 8.95 -11.02 26.04
CA GLU A 75 10.02 -10.40 26.82
C GLU A 75 9.49 -9.74 28.10
N HIS A 76 8.38 -9.00 27.99
CA HIS A 76 7.85 -8.18 29.09
C HIS A 76 6.80 -8.89 29.95
N GLY A 77 6.08 -9.90 29.42
CA GLY A 77 4.96 -10.56 30.06
C GLY A 77 3.63 -9.82 29.99
N TYR A 78 3.59 -8.70 29.27
CA TYR A 78 2.39 -7.91 28.98
C TYR A 78 2.45 -7.34 27.56
N TYR A 79 1.30 -6.96 27.01
CA TYR A 79 1.21 -6.33 25.70
C TYR A 79 1.61 -4.86 25.76
N PRO A 80 2.07 -4.25 24.62
CA PRO A 80 2.28 -2.82 24.53
C PRO A 80 1.07 -2.05 25.03
N GLN A 81 1.28 -0.86 25.58
CA GLN A 81 0.20 0.03 25.97
C GLN A 81 -0.65 0.43 24.77
N ASP A 82 -1.95 0.63 25.01
CA ASP A 82 -2.88 1.19 24.05
C ASP A 82 -3.39 2.57 24.54
N ASN A 83 -4.01 3.29 23.62
CA ASN A 83 -4.78 4.48 23.96
C ASN A 83 -6.24 4.08 24.22
N LYS A 84 -6.64 4.02 25.49
CA LYS A 84 -7.98 3.62 25.93
C LYS A 84 -9.12 4.47 25.36
N ASN A 85 -8.79 5.70 24.95
CA ASN A 85 -9.77 6.67 24.45
C ASN A 85 -9.86 6.68 22.92
N ASN A 86 -8.76 6.30 22.23
CA ASN A 86 -8.68 6.35 20.77
C ASN A 86 -7.69 5.33 20.21
N SER A 87 -8.19 4.21 19.72
CA SER A 87 -7.37 3.14 19.15
C SER A 87 -6.53 3.57 17.94
N ALA A 88 -6.93 4.63 17.24
CA ALA A 88 -6.21 5.15 16.06
C ALA A 88 -4.96 5.97 16.44
N ILE A 89 -4.94 6.57 17.64
CA ILE A 89 -3.80 7.33 18.16
C ILE A 89 -3.12 6.46 19.22
N SER A 90 -2.57 5.34 18.78
CA SER A 90 -1.94 4.36 19.66
C SER A 90 -0.45 4.66 19.89
N PRO A 91 0.07 4.49 21.12
CA PRO A 91 1.51 4.59 21.40
C PRO A 91 2.34 3.44 20.83
N LEU A 92 1.73 2.53 20.09
CA LEU A 92 2.35 1.29 19.62
C LEU A 92 3.66 1.51 18.85
N TYR A 93 3.76 2.55 18.03
CA TYR A 93 5.04 2.90 17.37
C TYR A 93 6.15 3.11 18.40
N HIS A 94 5.89 3.95 19.40
CA HIS A 94 6.85 4.31 20.43
C HIS A 94 7.25 3.12 21.29
N GLU A 95 6.28 2.29 21.67
CA GLU A 95 6.52 1.05 22.43
C GLU A 95 7.40 0.06 21.67
N LEU A 96 7.14 -0.15 20.38
CA LEU A 96 7.86 -1.15 19.59
C LEU A 96 9.24 -0.67 19.12
N THR A 97 9.44 0.64 18.99
CA THR A 97 10.72 1.22 18.53
C THR A 97 11.62 1.72 19.66
N MET A 98 11.12 1.74 20.89
CA MET A 98 11.79 2.33 22.06
C MET A 98 12.03 3.83 21.89
N THR A 99 11.10 4.51 21.23
CA THR A 99 11.15 5.97 21.04
C THR A 99 10.30 6.64 22.11
N ALA A 100 10.86 7.61 22.83
CA ALA A 100 10.10 8.32 23.86
C ALA A 100 8.90 9.06 23.24
N ILE A 101 7.79 9.13 24.00
CA ILE A 101 6.69 10.01 23.70
C ILE A 101 7.01 11.37 24.35
N PRO A 102 7.05 12.48 23.59
CA PRO A 102 7.25 13.81 24.17
C PRO A 102 6.19 14.16 25.20
N ASP A 103 6.56 14.77 26.31
CA ASP A 103 5.64 15.15 27.40
C ASP A 103 4.48 16.01 26.92
N SER A 104 4.74 16.88 25.93
CA SER A 104 3.72 17.74 25.29
C SER A 104 2.64 16.95 24.52
N LEU A 105 2.86 15.67 24.24
CA LEU A 105 1.99 14.82 23.42
C LEU A 105 1.44 13.60 24.16
N THR A 106 1.80 13.39 25.43
CA THR A 106 1.33 12.26 26.26
C THR A 106 -0.19 12.18 26.34
N ASN A 107 -0.86 13.32 26.45
CA ASN A 107 -2.34 13.38 26.48
C ASN A 107 -2.98 12.84 25.20
N ASP A 108 -2.37 13.05 24.04
CA ASP A 108 -2.89 12.55 22.76
C ASP A 108 -2.89 11.03 22.72
N PHE A 109 -1.83 10.43 23.25
CA PHE A 109 -1.66 8.98 23.31
C PHE A 109 -2.38 8.33 24.51
N GLY A 110 -2.86 9.12 25.44
CA GLY A 110 -3.56 8.63 26.63
C GLY A 110 -2.67 7.83 27.60
N VAL A 111 -1.36 8.06 27.55
CA VAL A 111 -0.33 7.40 28.38
C VAL A 111 0.72 8.39 28.85
N ASN A 112 1.39 8.11 29.98
CA ASN A 112 2.42 9.00 30.55
C ASN A 112 3.85 8.69 30.06
N GLY A 113 3.98 7.92 29.00
CA GLY A 113 5.24 7.48 28.43
C GLY A 113 5.14 6.05 27.92
N ILE A 114 6.25 5.47 27.52
CA ILE A 114 6.30 4.07 27.07
C ILE A 114 6.54 3.11 28.24
N ALA A 115 5.99 1.91 28.15
CA ALA A 115 6.20 0.84 29.12
C ALA A 115 7.45 -0.03 28.80
N ASN A 116 8.01 0.11 27.61
CA ASN A 116 9.24 -0.58 27.17
C ASN A 116 10.46 0.07 27.83
N LEU A 117 10.66 -0.21 29.11
CA LEU A 117 11.68 0.43 29.97
C LEU A 117 12.52 -0.62 30.73
N GLY A 118 13.62 -0.14 31.35
CA GLY A 118 14.48 -0.95 32.21
C GLY A 118 15.43 -1.85 31.45
N THR A 119 15.87 -2.95 32.08
CA THR A 119 16.86 -3.87 31.52
C THR A 119 16.35 -4.68 30.31
N LYS A 120 15.05 -4.76 30.14
CA LYS A 120 14.37 -5.43 29.02
C LYS A 120 14.01 -4.50 27.88
N ALA A 121 14.27 -3.18 28.04
CA ALA A 121 13.98 -2.19 27.03
C ALA A 121 14.77 -2.44 25.76
N GLN A 122 14.07 -2.60 24.63
CA GLN A 122 14.71 -2.83 23.34
C GLN A 122 13.80 -2.41 22.17
N ASN A 123 14.44 -2.16 21.03
CA ASN A 123 13.70 -1.97 19.80
C ASN A 123 13.27 -3.34 19.23
N PHE A 124 11.98 -3.63 19.30
CA PHE A 124 11.36 -4.85 18.76
C PHE A 124 11.14 -4.78 17.26
N HIS A 125 11.03 -3.58 16.69
CA HIS A 125 10.74 -3.37 15.26
C HIS A 125 11.91 -2.73 14.50
N LYS A 126 13.09 -3.35 14.58
CA LYS A 126 14.35 -2.84 13.97
C LYS A 126 14.27 -2.60 12.46
N ASN A 127 13.40 -3.34 11.77
CA ASN A 127 13.25 -3.30 10.31
C ASN A 127 11.98 -2.57 9.85
N LEU A 128 11.44 -1.67 10.68
CA LEU A 128 10.26 -0.88 10.32
C LEU A 128 10.58 0.00 9.10
N LYS A 129 9.82 -0.22 8.03
CA LYS A 129 10.00 0.54 6.79
C LYS A 129 9.43 1.95 6.95
N PRO A 130 10.01 2.97 6.27
CA PRO A 130 9.48 4.32 6.29
C PRO A 130 8.01 4.44 5.84
N SER A 131 7.51 3.49 5.04
CA SER A 131 6.10 3.45 4.63
C SER A 131 5.15 2.89 5.71
N GLY A 132 5.68 2.36 6.81
CA GLY A 132 4.88 1.76 7.88
C GLY A 132 4.60 2.68 9.05
N TYR A 133 5.12 3.93 9.02
CA TYR A 133 4.85 4.94 10.04
C TYR A 133 4.82 6.34 9.43
N VAL A 134 4.13 7.25 10.08
CA VAL A 134 3.96 8.64 9.61
C VAL A 134 4.12 9.59 10.78
N LEU A 135 4.70 10.77 10.52
CA LEU A 135 4.80 11.86 11.48
C LEU A 135 3.37 12.35 11.83
N TYR A 136 2.97 12.11 13.08
CA TYR A 136 1.65 12.48 13.58
C TYR A 136 1.60 13.95 13.95
N LYS A 137 2.42 14.35 14.91
CA LYS A 137 2.52 15.72 15.37
C LYS A 137 3.98 16.14 15.51
N LYS A 138 4.19 17.47 15.33
CA LYS A 138 5.44 18.14 15.61
C LYS A 138 5.12 19.40 16.42
N ASN A 139 5.63 19.46 17.63
CA ASN A 139 5.46 20.60 18.53
C ASN A 139 6.85 21.16 18.90
N GLY A 140 7.32 22.12 18.10
CA GLY A 140 8.70 22.59 18.20
C GLY A 140 9.72 21.51 17.86
N PRO A 141 10.61 21.12 18.78
CA PRO A 141 11.55 20.00 18.59
C PRO A 141 10.90 18.63 18.77
N ASP A 142 9.71 18.59 19.39
CA ASP A 142 9.02 17.34 19.72
C ASP A 142 8.32 16.75 18.50
N GLU A 143 8.65 15.51 18.18
CA GLU A 143 8.06 14.75 17.09
C GLU A 143 7.44 13.46 17.62
N SER A 144 6.25 13.11 17.13
CA SER A 144 5.62 11.84 17.41
C SER A 144 5.14 11.16 16.14
N TYR A 145 5.10 9.85 16.18
CA TYR A 145 4.81 9.02 15.02
C TYR A 145 3.71 8.02 15.34
N LEU A 146 2.97 7.65 14.30
CA LEU A 146 1.99 6.56 14.34
C LEU A 146 2.37 5.48 13.33
N LEU A 147 2.11 4.23 13.67
CA LEU A 147 2.06 3.16 12.69
C LEU A 147 0.90 3.43 11.73
N ALA A 148 1.16 3.36 10.45
CA ALA A 148 0.21 3.74 9.43
C ALA A 148 0.22 2.79 8.24
N VAL A 149 -0.92 2.70 7.58
CA VAL A 149 -1.11 1.93 6.34
C VAL A 149 -0.97 2.88 5.16
N PRO A 150 -0.14 2.59 4.14
CA PRO A 150 0.09 3.47 3.01
C PRO A 150 -1.06 3.43 1.99
N TYR A 151 -2.29 3.31 2.46
CA TYR A 151 -3.51 3.26 1.67
C TYR A 151 -4.59 4.14 2.29
N LYS A 152 -5.49 4.66 1.46
CA LYS A 152 -6.57 5.51 1.93
C LYS A 152 -7.50 4.75 2.88
N GLY A 153 -7.77 5.36 4.05
CA GLY A 153 -8.78 4.92 5.00
C GLY A 153 -10.10 5.67 4.86
N PRO A 154 -11.18 5.19 5.48
CA PRO A 154 -12.46 5.89 5.50
C PRO A 154 -12.45 7.10 6.45
N ASN A 155 -11.70 7.02 7.54
CA ASN A 155 -11.62 8.01 8.61
C ASN A 155 -10.16 8.39 8.88
N PRO A 156 -9.48 9.10 7.94
CA PRO A 156 -8.11 9.49 8.15
C PRO A 156 -8.01 10.53 9.28
N ILE A 157 -6.90 10.49 10.01
CA ILE A 157 -6.61 11.52 11.03
C ILE A 157 -5.63 12.55 10.46
N ALA A 158 -5.69 13.77 10.98
CA ALA A 158 -4.77 14.81 10.58
C ALA A 158 -3.37 14.54 11.14
N GLY A 159 -2.36 14.57 10.28
CA GLY A 159 -0.96 14.47 10.65
C GLY A 159 -0.16 15.70 10.21
N ALA A 160 1.08 15.81 10.65
CA ALA A 160 1.95 16.94 10.33
C ALA A 160 2.27 17.07 8.83
N GLY A 161 2.19 15.96 8.07
CA GLY A 161 2.47 15.91 6.63
C GLY A 161 1.23 15.63 5.77
N GLY A 162 0.02 15.60 6.34
CA GLY A 162 -1.23 15.29 5.64
C GLY A 162 -2.09 14.27 6.37
N GLU A 163 -3.02 13.66 5.63
CA GLU A 163 -3.93 12.64 6.18
C GLU A 163 -3.18 11.32 6.46
N ILE A 164 -3.43 10.75 7.63
CA ILE A 164 -2.86 9.47 8.08
C ILE A 164 -3.98 8.43 8.16
N ASN A 165 -3.77 7.25 7.58
CA ASN A 165 -4.57 6.06 7.84
C ASN A 165 -3.84 5.18 8.88
N PRO A 166 -4.18 5.28 10.19
CA PRO A 166 -3.43 4.60 11.24
C PRO A 166 -3.76 3.11 11.34
N TRP A 167 -2.84 2.34 11.93
CA TRP A 167 -3.17 1.08 12.56
C TRP A 167 -3.91 1.35 13.86
N HIS A 168 -5.06 0.70 14.03
CA HIS A 168 -5.82 0.70 15.28
C HIS A 168 -5.32 -0.42 16.18
N TYR A 169 -5.17 -0.10 17.46
CA TYR A 169 -4.68 -1.07 18.43
C TYR A 169 -5.42 -0.96 19.76
N ASN A 170 -5.78 -2.11 20.34
CA ASN A 170 -6.46 -2.20 21.63
C ASN A 170 -5.96 -3.45 22.38
N SER A 171 -5.27 -3.27 23.50
CA SER A 171 -4.79 -4.33 24.37
C SER A 171 -5.45 -4.33 25.74
N SER A 172 -6.07 -3.20 26.16
CA SER A 172 -6.70 -3.08 27.47
C SER A 172 -8.10 -3.67 27.53
N LYS A 173 -8.85 -3.63 26.41
CA LYS A 173 -10.22 -4.16 26.30
C LYS A 173 -10.47 -4.71 24.89
N PRO A 174 -9.71 -5.68 24.43
CA PRO A 174 -9.91 -6.25 23.11
C PRO A 174 -11.26 -6.95 23.02
N VAL A 175 -11.93 -6.79 21.88
CA VAL A 175 -13.27 -7.34 21.64
C VAL A 175 -13.18 -8.72 20.98
N HIS A 176 -12.23 -8.90 20.07
CA HIS A 176 -12.09 -10.11 19.25
C HIS A 176 -11.12 -11.13 19.88
N HIS A 177 -10.14 -10.66 20.63
CA HIS A 177 -9.16 -11.50 21.34
C HIS A 177 -9.07 -11.12 22.82
N PRO A 178 -10.02 -11.56 23.66
CA PRO A 178 -10.09 -11.17 25.08
C PRO A 178 -8.82 -11.40 25.89
N ASP A 179 -8.06 -12.46 25.55
CA ASP A 179 -6.80 -12.82 26.22
C ASP A 179 -5.55 -12.27 25.48
N GLY A 180 -5.75 -11.35 24.55
CA GLY A 180 -4.70 -10.85 23.67
C GLY A 180 -4.81 -9.37 23.38
N PHE A 181 -4.88 -9.05 22.10
CA PHE A 181 -5.06 -7.69 21.60
C PHE A 181 -5.81 -7.70 20.27
N ASP A 182 -6.49 -6.62 19.98
CA ASP A 182 -7.05 -6.36 18.66
C ASP A 182 -6.15 -5.37 17.92
N LEU A 183 -5.79 -5.75 16.68
CA LEU A 183 -5.01 -4.92 15.76
C LEU A 183 -5.68 -4.94 14.40
N TRP A 184 -6.02 -3.76 13.86
CA TRP A 184 -6.67 -3.69 12.56
C TRP A 184 -6.36 -2.41 11.81
N ALA A 185 -6.59 -2.45 10.51
CA ALA A 185 -6.61 -1.27 9.65
C ALA A 185 -7.90 -1.23 8.84
N GLU A 186 -8.38 -0.03 8.57
CA GLU A 186 -9.51 0.23 7.70
C GLU A 186 -8.99 0.77 6.37
N VAL A 187 -9.28 0.08 5.27
CA VAL A 187 -8.80 0.50 3.94
C VAL A 187 -9.93 0.60 2.93
N VAL A 188 -9.88 1.61 2.08
CA VAL A 188 -10.84 1.77 0.98
C VAL A 188 -10.34 1.02 -0.25
N ILE A 189 -11.01 -0.06 -0.61
CA ILE A 189 -10.71 -0.89 -1.78
C ILE A 189 -11.92 -0.83 -2.73
N SER A 190 -11.72 -0.36 -3.95
CA SER A 190 -12.78 -0.23 -4.96
C SER A 190 -14.00 0.55 -4.44
N GLY A 191 -13.76 1.61 -3.67
CA GLY A 191 -14.81 2.48 -3.10
C GLY A 191 -15.53 1.90 -1.88
N LYS A 192 -15.13 0.73 -1.39
CA LYS A 192 -15.72 0.09 -0.18
C LYS A 192 -14.69 0.04 0.93
N THR A 193 -15.14 0.32 2.15
CA THR A 193 -14.33 0.12 3.36
C THR A 193 -14.19 -1.35 3.65
N ASN A 194 -12.96 -1.79 3.89
CA ASN A 194 -12.61 -3.14 4.32
C ASN A 194 -11.84 -3.02 5.65
N ILE A 195 -12.27 -3.77 6.64
CA ILE A 195 -11.54 -3.94 7.89
C ILE A 195 -10.61 -5.14 7.70
N ILE A 196 -9.35 -4.97 8.03
CA ILE A 196 -8.35 -6.04 7.96
C ILE A 196 -7.73 -6.13 9.35
N GLY A 197 -8.17 -7.10 10.11
CA GLY A 197 -7.77 -7.30 11.51
C GLY A 197 -7.08 -8.63 11.75
N ASN A 198 -6.54 -8.80 12.95
CA ASN A 198 -5.92 -10.03 13.40
C ASN A 198 -6.93 -11.14 13.78
N TRP A 199 -8.22 -10.88 13.61
CA TRP A 199 -9.31 -11.85 13.79
C TRP A 199 -9.89 -12.29 12.44
N LYS A 200 -10.67 -13.37 12.47
CA LYS A 200 -11.47 -13.83 11.31
C LYS A 200 -12.84 -13.16 11.36
N GLU A 201 -13.27 -12.60 10.24
CA GLU A 201 -14.64 -12.18 10.00
C GLU A 201 -15.55 -13.39 9.80
#